data_1323a3041562a8cd32452d33caaa4150
#
_entry.id   1323a3041562a8cd32452d33caaa4150
#
_cell.length_a   1.000
_cell.length_b   1.000
_cell.length_c   1.000
_cell.angle_alpha   90.00
_cell.angle_beta   90.00
_cell.angle_gamma   90.00
#
_symmetry.space_group_name_H-M   'P 1'
#
loop_
_entity.id
_entity.type
_entity.pdbx_description
1 polymer ?
#
loop_
_entity_poly.entity_id
_entity_poly.type
_entity_poly.pdbx_seq_one_letter_code
_entity_poly.pdbx_strand_id
1 'polypeptide(L)'
;MFIEKEHSKITFQNNNMAKIKIKRERVKFASDNVAGACPEVLDAIIKANDGDSTPYGNDQISTELQDKFSKLFEKEVIVFPTASGTAANALALSTMTPSYGNIYCHKMSHINTDECGAPEFYTGGGKLVPLTGIMGKITAEELNQSIGGKGIVHHTQPSSVSITQVCETGEVYQLDEIKKIAEITHKHNLNLHMDGARFANALVSLDVTPAEMTWKSGVDVLSFGATKNGCLAAEAIIFFNKDLVGDIAFLMKRAGHLLSKMRFVSAQLDAYISNDVWLRNAKHANKMGKKLSDGLSKHNDIEIAYPTEANEVFAKFPREKIEYLNSEGYKMNEDELDGKAVRLVAAWNTKDSDVDELLNTIKAN
;
A
#
# COMPACT_ATOMS: atom_id res chain seq x y z
N MET A 1 -3.29 -35.54 -10.96
CA MET A 1 -4.61 -35.64 -10.32
C MET A 1 -5.27 -34.28 -10.51
N PHE A 2 -6.09 -34.18 -11.58
CA PHE A 2 -6.73 -32.91 -11.96
C PHE A 2 -7.95 -32.70 -11.07
N ILE A 3 -8.01 -31.55 -10.44
CA ILE A 3 -9.20 -31.11 -9.70
C ILE A 3 -10.13 -30.46 -10.74
N GLU A 4 -11.19 -31.20 -11.14
CA GLU A 4 -12.30 -30.61 -11.89
C GLU A 4 -13.05 -29.62 -10.99
N LYS A 5 -12.97 -28.34 -11.32
CA LYS A 5 -13.91 -27.34 -10.80
C LYS A 5 -15.18 -27.41 -11.67
N GLU A 6 -16.28 -27.82 -11.08
CA GLU A 6 -17.60 -27.75 -11.69
C GLU A 6 -17.91 -26.30 -12.11
N HIS A 7 -17.95 -26.09 -13.42
CA HIS A 7 -18.55 -24.89 -13.99
C HIS A 7 -20.05 -25.08 -14.02
N SER A 8 -20.77 -24.43 -13.12
CA SER A 8 -22.23 -24.35 -13.17
C SER A 8 -22.65 -23.65 -14.47
N LYS A 9 -23.14 -24.42 -15.43
CA LYS A 9 -23.82 -23.89 -16.61
C LYS A 9 -25.16 -23.28 -16.17
N ILE A 10 -25.25 -21.94 -16.19
CA ILE A 10 -26.53 -21.25 -16.03
C ILE A 10 -27.33 -21.44 -17.32
N THR A 11 -28.30 -22.33 -17.27
CA THR A 11 -29.30 -22.48 -18.34
C THR A 11 -30.46 -21.50 -18.03
N PHE A 12 -30.64 -20.53 -18.89
CA PHE A 12 -31.81 -19.64 -18.80
C PHE A 12 -33.07 -20.41 -19.20
N GLN A 13 -33.88 -20.82 -18.24
CA GLN A 13 -35.29 -21.16 -18.45
C GLN A 13 -36.15 -19.99 -17.99
N ASN A 14 -36.88 -19.39 -18.92
CA ASN A 14 -37.94 -18.44 -18.64
C ASN A 14 -39.09 -19.10 -17.89
N ASN A 15 -39.39 -18.63 -16.70
CA ASN A 15 -40.68 -18.26 -16.12
C ASN A 15 -40.69 -18.43 -14.59
N ASN A 16 -41.10 -17.37 -13.91
CA ASN A 16 -41.22 -17.13 -12.48
C ASN A 16 -39.96 -16.54 -11.83
N MET A 17 -39.63 -15.30 -12.21
CA MET A 17 -38.75 -14.49 -11.39
C MET A 17 -39.49 -14.06 -10.13
N ALA A 18 -39.42 -14.88 -9.07
CA ALA A 18 -39.39 -14.32 -7.73
C ALA A 18 -38.27 -13.29 -7.75
N LYS A 19 -38.57 -12.01 -7.51
CA LYS A 19 -37.58 -10.95 -7.36
C LYS A 19 -36.73 -11.33 -6.14
N ILE A 20 -35.67 -12.12 -6.36
CA ILE A 20 -34.59 -12.24 -5.41
C ILE A 20 -34.05 -10.81 -5.31
N LYS A 21 -34.40 -10.10 -4.27
CA LYS A 21 -33.71 -8.87 -3.88
C LYS A 21 -32.29 -9.32 -3.54
N ILE A 22 -31.41 -9.32 -4.55
CA ILE A 22 -29.96 -9.40 -4.29
C ILE A 22 -29.66 -8.15 -3.48
N LYS A 23 -29.49 -8.31 -2.18
CA LYS A 23 -29.08 -7.23 -1.28
C LYS A 23 -27.72 -6.78 -1.83
N ARG A 24 -27.65 -5.53 -2.30
CA ARG A 24 -26.45 -5.01 -2.92
C ARG A 24 -25.33 -5.07 -1.89
N GLU A 25 -24.23 -5.75 -2.19
CA GLU A 25 -23.08 -5.82 -1.28
C GLU A 25 -22.62 -4.43 -0.88
N ARG A 26 -22.42 -4.18 0.40
CA ARG A 26 -21.94 -2.93 0.99
C ARG A 26 -20.45 -3.05 1.26
N VAL A 27 -19.64 -3.00 0.21
CA VAL A 27 -18.19 -3.21 0.28
C VAL A 27 -17.38 -1.99 0.73
N LYS A 28 -18.03 -0.87 1.06
CA LYS A 28 -17.37 0.44 1.23
C LYS A 28 -16.23 0.48 2.24
N PHE A 29 -16.28 -0.33 3.28
CA PHE A 29 -15.24 -0.38 4.32
C PHE A 29 -14.36 -1.61 4.23
N ALA A 30 -14.51 -2.44 3.20
CA ALA A 30 -13.73 -3.66 3.06
C ALA A 30 -12.26 -3.38 2.69
N SER A 31 -12.01 -2.32 1.92
CA SER A 31 -10.68 -1.88 1.50
C SER A 31 -10.76 -0.50 0.83
N ASP A 32 -9.70 0.29 0.86
CA ASP A 32 -9.56 1.49 0.02
C ASP A 32 -9.47 1.17 -1.48
N ASN A 33 -9.11 -0.06 -1.84
CA ASN A 33 -9.15 -0.56 -3.22
C ASN A 33 -10.57 -0.70 -3.82
N VAL A 34 -11.64 -0.58 -3.01
CA VAL A 34 -13.02 -0.61 -3.55
C VAL A 34 -13.44 0.72 -4.15
N ALA A 35 -12.72 1.80 -3.86
CA ALA A 35 -12.95 3.12 -4.45
C ALA A 35 -12.49 3.16 -5.91
N GLY A 36 -13.21 3.89 -6.75
CA GLY A 36 -12.75 4.20 -8.10
C GLY A 36 -11.68 5.29 -8.13
N ALA A 37 -11.23 5.65 -9.33
CA ALA A 37 -10.31 6.77 -9.50
C ALA A 37 -11.01 8.13 -9.26
N CYS A 38 -10.25 9.12 -8.75
CA CYS A 38 -10.79 10.46 -8.55
C CYS A 38 -10.97 11.21 -9.89
N PRO A 39 -11.83 12.24 -9.93
CA PRO A 39 -12.14 12.95 -11.18
C PRO A 39 -10.89 13.53 -11.84
N GLU A 40 -9.97 14.11 -11.09
CA GLU A 40 -8.75 14.73 -11.60
C GLU A 40 -7.85 13.71 -12.34
N VAL A 41 -7.78 12.49 -11.82
CA VAL A 41 -7.05 11.38 -12.45
C VAL A 41 -7.75 10.91 -13.73
N LEU A 42 -9.08 10.76 -13.72
CA LEU A 42 -9.83 10.39 -14.92
C LEU A 42 -9.69 11.45 -16.02
N ASP A 43 -9.79 12.74 -15.69
CA ASP A 43 -9.58 13.83 -16.62
C ASP A 43 -8.17 13.83 -17.23
N ALA A 44 -7.16 13.51 -16.43
CA ALA A 44 -5.78 13.39 -16.89
C ALA A 44 -5.58 12.22 -17.86
N ILE A 45 -6.23 11.07 -17.61
CA ILE A 45 -6.23 9.93 -18.53
C ILE A 45 -6.85 10.32 -19.86
N ILE A 46 -8.02 11.00 -19.83
CA ILE A 46 -8.71 11.46 -21.03
C ILE A 46 -7.81 12.43 -21.84
N LYS A 47 -7.17 13.40 -21.17
CA LYS A 47 -6.24 14.34 -21.81
C LYS A 47 -5.02 13.63 -22.40
N ALA A 48 -4.45 12.65 -21.68
CA ALA A 48 -3.31 11.87 -22.17
C ALA A 48 -3.66 11.00 -23.39
N ASN A 49 -4.95 10.77 -23.67
CA ASN A 49 -5.40 10.02 -24.84
C ASN A 49 -5.43 10.87 -26.13
N ASP A 50 -5.24 12.18 -26.03
CA ASP A 50 -5.20 13.05 -27.21
C ASP A 50 -3.86 12.93 -27.94
N GLY A 51 -3.93 12.81 -29.27
CA GLY A 51 -2.77 12.72 -30.15
C GLY A 51 -1.85 11.53 -29.96
N ASP A 52 -0.77 11.54 -30.71
CA ASP A 52 0.30 10.52 -30.67
C ASP A 52 1.43 10.95 -29.71
N SER A 53 2.09 9.98 -29.10
CA SER A 53 3.18 10.23 -28.15
C SER A 53 4.21 9.10 -28.17
N THR A 54 5.46 9.42 -27.88
CA THR A 54 6.56 8.46 -27.83
C THR A 54 6.27 7.36 -26.79
N PRO A 55 6.46 6.07 -27.13
CA PRO A 55 6.13 4.97 -26.23
C PRO A 55 7.18 4.75 -25.13
N TYR A 56 6.85 3.84 -24.19
CA TYR A 56 7.75 3.29 -23.16
C TYR A 56 8.35 4.33 -22.21
N GLY A 57 7.59 5.37 -21.85
CA GLY A 57 8.01 6.38 -20.89
C GLY A 57 8.94 7.48 -21.46
N ASN A 58 9.10 7.52 -22.80
CA ASN A 58 9.82 8.59 -23.49
C ASN A 58 8.88 9.74 -23.92
N ASP A 59 7.64 9.73 -23.45
CA ASP A 59 6.69 10.80 -23.68
C ASP A 59 6.94 12.00 -22.76
N GLN A 60 6.39 13.15 -23.13
CA GLN A 60 6.61 14.39 -22.40
C GLN A 60 6.10 14.30 -20.95
N ILE A 61 4.93 13.69 -20.71
CA ILE A 61 4.34 13.57 -19.36
C ILE A 61 5.27 12.76 -18.45
N SER A 62 5.77 11.62 -18.94
CA SER A 62 6.69 10.75 -18.19
C SER A 62 8.04 11.44 -17.92
N THR A 63 8.53 12.24 -18.86
CA THR A 63 9.78 12.99 -18.69
C THR A 63 9.62 14.10 -17.64
N GLU A 64 8.53 14.89 -17.72
CA GLU A 64 8.25 15.96 -16.76
C GLU A 64 7.98 15.45 -15.35
N LEU A 65 7.50 14.21 -15.22
CA LEU A 65 7.23 13.58 -13.93
C LEU A 65 8.48 13.49 -13.05
N GLN A 66 9.67 13.28 -13.65
CA GLN A 66 10.95 13.28 -12.93
C GLN A 66 11.19 14.60 -12.18
N ASP A 67 10.99 15.72 -12.87
CA ASP A 67 11.18 17.06 -12.29
C ASP A 67 10.13 17.36 -11.21
N LYS A 68 8.88 16.92 -11.41
CA LYS A 68 7.80 17.14 -10.46
C LYS A 68 8.05 16.38 -9.15
N PHE A 69 8.45 15.13 -9.22
CA PHE A 69 8.84 14.36 -8.04
C PHE A 69 10.11 14.90 -7.39
N SER A 70 11.08 15.36 -8.16
CA SER A 70 12.30 15.99 -7.62
C SER A 70 11.97 17.26 -6.82
N LYS A 71 11.03 18.07 -7.29
CA LYS A 71 10.52 19.23 -6.55
C LYS A 71 9.76 18.82 -5.30
N LEU A 72 8.89 17.81 -5.41
CA LEU A 72 8.07 17.30 -4.31
C LEU A 72 8.94 16.78 -3.15
N PHE A 73 10.01 16.08 -3.45
CA PHE A 73 10.94 15.51 -2.47
C PHE A 73 12.12 16.43 -2.13
N GLU A 74 12.19 17.65 -2.65
CA GLU A 74 13.27 18.61 -2.38
C GLU A 74 14.68 18.04 -2.70
N LYS A 75 14.75 17.11 -3.64
CA LYS A 75 15.97 16.40 -4.03
C LYS A 75 15.79 15.83 -5.44
N GLU A 76 16.87 15.83 -6.22
CA GLU A 76 16.85 15.11 -7.48
C GLU A 76 16.67 13.60 -7.23
N VAL A 77 15.57 13.04 -7.73
CA VAL A 77 15.21 11.62 -7.62
C VAL A 77 15.15 10.96 -8.99
N ILE A 78 15.19 9.64 -9.03
CA ILE A 78 14.89 8.85 -10.23
C ILE A 78 13.56 8.13 -9.99
N VAL A 79 12.62 8.27 -10.94
CA VAL A 79 11.24 7.77 -10.80
C VAL A 79 10.92 6.79 -11.90
N PHE A 80 10.38 5.64 -11.52
CA PHE A 80 9.87 4.61 -12.43
C PHE A 80 8.40 4.33 -12.16
N PRO A 81 7.48 4.79 -13.02
CA PRO A 81 6.06 4.47 -12.87
C PRO A 81 5.80 2.98 -13.05
N THR A 82 4.94 2.42 -12.21
CA THR A 82 4.46 1.03 -12.26
C THR A 82 2.94 0.96 -12.15
N ALA A 83 2.33 -0.18 -12.45
CA ALA A 83 0.88 -0.34 -12.40
C ALA A 83 0.37 -1.00 -11.11
N SER A 84 1.25 -1.48 -10.23
CA SER A 84 0.85 -2.11 -8.96
C SER A 84 1.91 -1.95 -7.87
N GLY A 85 1.47 -1.94 -6.60
CA GLY A 85 2.34 -1.87 -5.42
C GLY A 85 3.27 -3.06 -5.32
N THR A 86 2.77 -4.29 -5.56
CA THR A 86 3.59 -5.50 -5.58
C THR A 86 4.76 -5.40 -6.56
N ALA A 87 4.51 -4.86 -7.76
CA ALA A 87 5.62 -4.64 -8.71
C ALA A 87 6.59 -3.57 -8.22
N ALA A 88 6.08 -2.49 -7.62
CA ALA A 88 6.94 -1.45 -7.06
C ALA A 88 7.85 -2.03 -5.97
N ASN A 89 7.30 -2.78 -5.02
CA ASN A 89 8.04 -3.41 -3.92
C ASN A 89 9.07 -4.42 -4.45
N ALA A 90 8.63 -5.39 -5.25
CA ALA A 90 9.49 -6.47 -5.73
C ALA A 90 10.65 -5.95 -6.60
N LEU A 91 10.38 -4.98 -7.47
CA LEU A 91 11.40 -4.38 -8.35
C LEU A 91 12.34 -3.47 -7.56
N ALA A 92 11.85 -2.67 -6.61
CA ALA A 92 12.69 -1.87 -5.72
C ALA A 92 13.65 -2.76 -4.92
N LEU A 93 13.13 -3.80 -4.27
CA LEU A 93 13.92 -4.74 -3.47
C LEU A 93 14.94 -5.50 -4.32
N SER A 94 14.63 -5.79 -5.60
CA SER A 94 15.55 -6.49 -6.50
C SER A 94 16.79 -5.67 -6.88
N THR A 95 16.74 -4.35 -6.78
CA THR A 95 17.93 -3.49 -7.02
C THR A 95 18.85 -3.41 -5.79
N MET A 96 18.34 -3.75 -4.61
CA MET A 96 19.06 -3.62 -3.34
C MET A 96 19.51 -4.96 -2.76
N THR A 97 19.04 -6.08 -3.33
CA THR A 97 19.20 -7.40 -2.74
C THR A 97 19.69 -8.40 -3.78
N PRO A 98 20.92 -8.93 -3.66
CA PRO A 98 21.37 -10.00 -4.54
C PRO A 98 20.63 -11.31 -4.26
N SER A 99 20.73 -12.29 -5.15
CA SER A 99 20.03 -13.57 -5.05
C SER A 99 20.34 -14.40 -3.78
N TYR A 100 21.42 -14.09 -3.12
CA TYR A 100 21.84 -14.70 -1.83
C TYR A 100 21.67 -13.73 -0.66
N GLY A 101 20.92 -12.64 -0.84
CA GLY A 101 20.72 -11.57 0.13
C GLY A 101 19.57 -11.82 1.10
N ASN A 102 19.57 -11.08 2.21
CA ASN A 102 18.48 -11.00 3.17
C ASN A 102 17.75 -9.65 3.04
N ILE A 103 16.42 -9.70 3.17
CA ILE A 103 15.54 -8.55 3.32
C ILE A 103 14.90 -8.65 4.70
N TYR A 104 15.24 -7.77 5.61
CA TYR A 104 14.62 -7.69 6.94
C TYR A 104 13.33 -6.89 6.85
N CYS A 105 12.23 -7.43 7.35
CA CYS A 105 10.91 -6.80 7.33
C CYS A 105 10.08 -7.23 8.54
N HIS A 106 8.98 -6.54 8.83
CA HIS A 106 8.04 -7.03 9.84
C HIS A 106 7.35 -8.31 9.36
N LYS A 107 7.05 -9.26 10.27
CA LYS A 107 6.39 -10.53 9.92
C LYS A 107 5.03 -10.37 9.26
N MET A 108 4.34 -9.25 9.53
CA MET A 108 3.04 -8.92 8.94
C MET A 108 3.16 -8.06 7.69
N SER A 109 4.37 -7.66 7.26
CA SER A 109 4.54 -6.81 6.08
C SER A 109 3.97 -7.47 4.83
N HIS A 110 3.34 -6.65 3.98
CA HIS A 110 2.71 -7.07 2.74
C HIS A 110 3.64 -7.91 1.85
N ILE A 111 4.92 -7.52 1.78
CA ILE A 111 5.94 -8.28 1.04
C ILE A 111 6.15 -9.70 1.57
N ASN A 112 5.87 -9.95 2.84
CA ASN A 112 6.02 -11.27 3.47
C ASN A 112 4.76 -12.11 3.38
N THR A 113 3.57 -11.49 3.41
CA THR A 113 2.28 -12.22 3.55
C THR A 113 1.45 -12.23 2.28
N ASP A 114 1.45 -11.15 1.47
CA ASP A 114 0.42 -10.90 0.46
C ASP A 114 0.96 -10.63 -0.95
N GLU A 115 2.23 -10.95 -1.23
CA GLU A 115 2.84 -10.77 -2.55
C GLU A 115 3.24 -12.08 -3.25
N CYS A 116 2.78 -13.23 -2.74
CA CYS A 116 2.93 -14.55 -3.38
C CYS A 116 4.38 -14.87 -3.80
N GLY A 117 5.37 -14.43 -3.01
CA GLY A 117 6.79 -14.67 -3.30
C GLY A 117 7.37 -13.76 -4.40
N ALA A 118 6.72 -12.65 -4.74
CA ALA A 118 7.23 -11.74 -5.76
C ALA A 118 8.60 -11.13 -5.39
N PRO A 119 8.88 -10.69 -4.15
CA PRO A 119 10.20 -10.21 -3.76
C PRO A 119 11.28 -11.28 -3.97
N GLU A 120 11.04 -12.51 -3.53
CA GLU A 120 11.98 -13.63 -3.69
C GLU A 120 12.20 -13.96 -5.17
N PHE A 121 11.15 -13.92 -5.97
CA PHE A 121 11.25 -14.20 -7.41
C PHE A 121 12.09 -13.15 -8.14
N TYR A 122 11.81 -11.86 -7.92
CA TYR A 122 12.51 -10.77 -8.66
C TYR A 122 13.92 -10.50 -8.14
N THR A 123 14.23 -10.81 -6.89
CA THR A 123 15.62 -10.82 -6.38
C THR A 123 16.41 -12.03 -6.87
N GLY A 124 15.74 -13.03 -7.46
CA GLY A 124 16.36 -14.29 -7.89
C GLY A 124 16.69 -15.23 -6.74
N GLY A 125 15.97 -15.13 -5.61
CA GLY A 125 16.12 -16.02 -4.46
C GLY A 125 16.50 -15.31 -3.15
N GLY A 126 16.45 -13.99 -3.10
CA GLY A 126 16.63 -13.24 -1.85
C GLY A 126 15.66 -13.71 -0.78
N LYS A 127 16.13 -13.81 0.46
CA LYS A 127 15.36 -14.37 1.58
C LYS A 127 14.73 -13.27 2.41
N LEU A 128 13.41 -13.31 2.60
CA LEU A 128 12.75 -12.50 3.62
C LEU A 128 13.12 -13.00 5.02
N VAL A 129 13.46 -12.10 5.92
CA VAL A 129 13.74 -12.34 7.33
C VAL A 129 12.72 -11.58 8.17
N PRO A 130 11.59 -12.22 8.50
CA PRO A 130 10.51 -11.57 9.22
C PRO A 130 10.91 -11.34 10.70
N LEU A 131 10.77 -10.11 11.15
CA LEU A 131 10.94 -9.66 12.53
C LEU A 131 9.59 -9.55 13.22
N THR A 132 9.56 -9.75 14.53
CA THR A 132 8.32 -9.73 15.31
C THR A 132 7.79 -8.32 15.51
N GLY A 133 8.68 -7.40 15.84
CA GLY A 133 8.36 -6.01 16.06
C GLY A 133 7.32 -5.73 17.14
N ILE A 134 6.76 -4.54 17.10
CA ILE A 134 5.68 -4.10 18.00
C ILE A 134 4.59 -3.45 17.14
N MET A 135 3.36 -3.94 17.21
CA MET A 135 2.21 -3.35 16.51
C MET A 135 2.48 -3.05 15.03
N GLY A 136 2.91 -4.07 14.27
CA GLY A 136 3.17 -3.94 12.83
C GLY A 136 4.47 -3.24 12.45
N LYS A 137 5.23 -2.73 13.42
CA LYS A 137 6.49 -1.98 13.20
C LYS A 137 7.70 -2.75 13.69
N ILE A 138 8.78 -2.80 12.90
CA ILE A 138 10.09 -3.28 13.39
C ILE A 138 10.73 -2.23 14.30
N THR A 139 11.54 -2.66 15.25
CA THR A 139 12.32 -1.76 16.09
C THR A 139 13.79 -1.76 15.69
N ALA A 140 14.48 -0.64 15.92
CA ALA A 140 15.92 -0.54 15.66
C ALA A 140 16.74 -1.54 16.49
N GLU A 141 16.31 -1.82 17.71
CA GLU A 141 16.96 -2.77 18.63
C GLU A 141 16.86 -4.20 18.09
N GLU A 142 15.64 -4.64 17.71
CA GLU A 142 15.45 -5.99 17.16
C GLU A 142 16.16 -6.14 15.81
N LEU A 143 16.10 -5.12 14.95
CA LEU A 143 16.84 -5.11 13.69
C LEU A 143 18.34 -5.29 13.92
N ASN A 144 18.95 -4.51 14.82
CA ASN A 144 20.38 -4.58 15.12
C ASN A 144 20.80 -5.95 15.67
N GLN A 145 19.94 -6.60 16.47
CA GLN A 145 20.18 -7.95 17.01
C GLN A 145 20.03 -9.04 15.94
N SER A 146 19.19 -8.81 14.93
CA SER A 146 18.89 -9.79 13.89
C SER A 146 19.88 -9.78 12.73
N ILE A 147 20.60 -8.68 12.52
CA ILE A 147 21.60 -8.57 11.46
C ILE A 147 22.84 -9.36 11.85
N GLY A 148 23.12 -10.43 11.09
CA GLY A 148 24.28 -11.28 11.35
C GLY A 148 24.69 -12.10 10.13
N GLY A 149 25.76 -12.89 10.27
CA GLY A 149 26.22 -13.82 9.23
C GLY A 149 26.99 -13.17 8.07
N LYS A 150 27.32 -11.87 8.14
CA LYS A 150 28.05 -11.16 7.08
C LYS A 150 29.42 -11.82 6.84
N GLY A 151 29.69 -12.18 5.56
CA GLY A 151 30.93 -12.85 5.14
C GLY A 151 31.01 -14.35 5.44
N ILE A 152 30.01 -14.92 6.11
CA ILE A 152 29.94 -16.38 6.34
C ILE A 152 29.31 -17.04 5.10
N VAL A 153 30.08 -17.88 4.40
CA VAL A 153 29.67 -18.51 3.10
C VAL A 153 28.41 -19.36 3.24
N HIS A 154 28.15 -19.92 4.41
CA HIS A 154 26.96 -20.75 4.68
C HIS A 154 25.68 -19.96 4.96
N HIS A 155 25.76 -18.62 5.09
CA HIS A 155 24.63 -17.77 5.44
C HIS A 155 24.24 -16.88 4.27
N THR A 156 22.93 -16.63 4.12
CA THR A 156 22.46 -15.53 3.27
C THR A 156 22.99 -14.20 3.83
N GLN A 157 23.28 -13.26 2.92
CA GLN A 157 24.00 -12.05 3.30
C GLN A 157 23.03 -10.90 3.61
N PRO A 158 23.17 -10.20 4.74
CA PRO A 158 22.41 -8.98 5.02
C PRO A 158 22.51 -7.99 3.85
N SER A 159 21.38 -7.50 3.33
CA SER A 159 21.35 -6.67 2.12
C SER A 159 20.42 -5.46 2.23
N SER A 160 19.19 -5.64 2.66
CA SER A 160 18.21 -4.56 2.73
C SER A 160 17.26 -4.71 3.91
N VAL A 161 16.62 -3.60 4.27
CA VAL A 161 15.55 -3.50 5.25
C VAL A 161 14.33 -2.89 4.57
N SER A 162 13.13 -3.38 4.86
CA SER A 162 11.87 -2.83 4.36
C SER A 162 10.93 -2.52 5.51
N ILE A 163 10.40 -1.29 5.53
CA ILE A 163 9.35 -0.85 6.44
C ILE A 163 8.11 -0.49 5.64
N THR A 164 6.93 -0.59 6.24
CA THR A 164 5.65 -0.23 5.59
C THR A 164 5.04 1.02 6.23
N GLN A 165 4.67 2.01 5.42
CA GLN A 165 4.12 3.29 5.88
C GLN A 165 2.84 3.63 5.09
N VAL A 166 1.66 3.54 5.69
CA VAL A 166 1.23 3.09 7.02
C VAL A 166 1.45 1.57 7.17
N CYS A 167 1.80 1.09 8.39
CA CYS A 167 2.01 -0.33 8.60
C CYS A 167 0.69 -1.11 8.62
N GLU A 168 0.78 -2.44 8.59
CA GLU A 168 -0.36 -3.35 8.40
C GLU A 168 -1.40 -3.31 9.53
N THR A 169 -1.05 -2.78 10.71
CA THR A 169 -1.98 -2.54 11.83
C THR A 169 -2.62 -1.15 11.82
N GLY A 170 -2.34 -0.34 10.80
CA GLY A 170 -2.89 1.01 10.65
C GLY A 170 -2.10 2.10 11.39
N GLU A 171 -0.99 1.75 12.04
CA GLU A 171 -0.13 2.70 12.75
C GLU A 171 0.92 3.33 11.82
N VAL A 172 1.46 4.46 12.27
CA VAL A 172 2.42 5.26 11.51
C VAL A 172 3.78 5.24 12.20
N TYR A 173 4.84 4.93 11.46
CA TYR A 173 6.20 5.15 11.94
C TYR A 173 6.45 6.64 12.14
N GLN A 174 6.85 7.03 13.35
CA GLN A 174 7.30 8.40 13.62
C GLN A 174 8.66 8.66 12.96
N LEU A 175 8.98 9.92 12.65
CA LEU A 175 10.24 10.27 11.99
C LEU A 175 11.47 9.73 12.75
N ASP A 176 11.43 9.78 14.08
CA ASP A 176 12.54 9.29 14.93
C ASP A 176 12.67 7.76 14.90
N GLU A 177 11.56 7.02 14.72
CA GLU A 177 11.60 5.56 14.54
C GLU A 177 12.27 5.24 13.19
N ILE A 178 11.86 5.93 12.10
CA ILE A 178 12.46 5.75 10.77
C ILE A 178 13.97 6.06 10.82
N LYS A 179 14.39 7.18 11.43
CA LYS A 179 15.79 7.58 11.55
C LYS A 179 16.62 6.54 12.29
N LYS A 180 16.13 6.02 13.42
CA LYS A 180 16.84 4.98 14.19
C LYS A 180 17.01 3.68 13.40
N ILE A 181 15.96 3.27 12.64
CA ILE A 181 16.04 2.11 11.75
C ILE A 181 17.06 2.37 10.64
N ALA A 182 17.03 3.55 10.02
CA ALA A 182 17.96 3.94 8.97
C ALA A 182 19.42 3.97 9.48
N GLU A 183 19.68 4.50 10.68
CA GLU A 183 21.00 4.51 11.30
C GLU A 183 21.55 3.09 11.46
N ILE A 184 20.76 2.15 11.96
CA ILE A 184 21.17 0.74 12.08
C ILE A 184 21.38 0.13 10.70
N THR A 185 20.46 0.36 9.75
CA THR A 185 20.55 -0.13 8.37
C THR A 185 21.86 0.30 7.72
N HIS A 186 22.15 1.60 7.73
CA HIS A 186 23.36 2.15 7.10
C HIS A 186 24.65 1.81 7.86
N LYS A 187 24.61 1.70 9.18
CA LYS A 187 25.76 1.20 9.99
C LYS A 187 26.23 -0.19 9.55
N HIS A 188 25.30 -1.04 9.12
CA HIS A 188 25.61 -2.36 8.59
C HIS A 188 25.87 -2.37 7.08
N ASN A 189 25.88 -1.21 6.40
CA ASN A 189 25.96 -1.04 4.95
C ASN A 189 24.83 -1.78 4.20
N LEU A 190 23.61 -1.66 4.72
CA LEU A 190 22.37 -2.10 4.07
C LEU A 190 21.62 -0.89 3.53
N ASN A 191 20.59 -1.14 2.72
CA ASN A 191 19.74 -0.10 2.15
C ASN A 191 18.33 -0.18 2.77
N LEU A 192 17.68 0.98 2.97
CA LEU A 192 16.35 1.09 3.55
C LEU A 192 15.31 1.34 2.45
N HIS A 193 14.40 0.40 2.28
CA HIS A 193 13.19 0.51 1.48
C HIS A 193 11.99 0.92 2.36
N MET A 194 11.11 1.76 1.79
CA MET A 194 9.81 2.06 2.38
C MET A 194 8.71 1.63 1.41
N ASP A 195 7.88 0.67 1.82
CA ASP A 195 6.58 0.43 1.19
C ASP A 195 5.63 1.56 1.59
N GLY A 196 5.32 2.43 0.65
CA GLY A 196 4.46 3.59 0.81
C GLY A 196 3.07 3.38 0.21
N ALA A 197 2.48 2.17 0.28
CA ALA A 197 1.15 1.90 -0.25
C ALA A 197 0.09 2.89 0.25
N ARG A 198 0.28 3.44 1.48
CA ARG A 198 -0.54 4.51 2.07
C ARG A 198 0.29 5.72 2.49
N PHE A 199 1.30 6.05 1.70
CA PHE A 199 2.25 7.14 1.94
C PHE A 199 1.56 8.47 2.24
N ALA A 200 0.56 8.85 1.44
CA ALA A 200 -0.19 10.09 1.62
C ALA A 200 -0.95 10.14 2.95
N ASN A 201 -1.52 9.00 3.40
CA ASN A 201 -2.23 8.91 4.66
C ASN A 201 -1.30 9.11 5.85
N ALA A 202 -0.11 8.49 5.83
CA ALA A 202 0.92 8.68 6.86
C ALA A 202 1.44 10.13 6.87
N LEU A 203 1.69 10.70 5.69
CA LEU A 203 2.19 12.07 5.57
C LEU A 203 1.25 13.08 6.21
N VAL A 204 -0.05 12.95 5.94
CA VAL A 204 -1.10 13.79 6.53
C VAL A 204 -1.24 13.56 8.04
N SER A 205 -1.06 12.32 8.50
CA SER A 205 -1.11 12.00 9.92
C SER A 205 0.04 12.62 10.70
N LEU A 206 1.24 12.61 10.13
CA LEU A 206 2.44 13.17 10.75
C LEU A 206 2.55 14.69 10.61
N ASP A 207 1.82 15.29 9.67
CA ASP A 207 1.91 16.72 9.30
C ASP A 207 3.35 17.15 8.94
N VAL A 208 4.01 16.36 8.08
CA VAL A 208 5.41 16.55 7.66
C VAL A 208 5.51 16.62 6.15
N THR A 209 6.68 17.03 5.63
CA THR A 209 6.95 17.02 4.18
C THR A 209 7.32 15.63 3.67
N PRO A 210 7.10 15.33 2.37
CA PRO A 210 7.55 14.09 1.75
C PRO A 210 9.05 13.83 1.95
N ALA A 211 9.86 14.88 1.90
CA ALA A 211 11.30 14.81 2.10
C ALA A 211 11.68 14.40 3.54
N GLU A 212 10.98 14.95 4.55
CA GLU A 212 11.21 14.62 5.95
C GLU A 212 10.86 13.17 6.26
N MET A 213 9.74 12.65 5.72
CA MET A 213 9.32 11.27 5.97
C MET A 213 10.17 10.24 5.21
N THR A 214 10.97 10.68 4.22
CA THR A 214 11.76 9.78 3.38
C THR A 214 13.27 9.99 3.54
N TRP A 215 13.92 10.56 2.53
CA TRP A 215 15.38 10.61 2.47
C TRP A 215 16.03 11.41 3.59
N LYS A 216 15.37 12.45 4.14
CA LYS A 216 15.86 13.18 5.33
C LYS A 216 15.80 12.32 6.60
N SER A 217 15.01 11.25 6.60
CA SER A 217 14.97 10.23 7.65
C SER A 217 15.78 8.96 7.29
N GLY A 218 16.48 8.96 6.15
CA GLY A 218 17.39 7.91 5.75
C GLY A 218 16.78 6.82 4.85
N VAL A 219 15.61 7.01 4.26
CA VAL A 219 15.05 6.09 3.26
C VAL A 219 15.82 6.22 1.94
N ASP A 220 16.25 5.10 1.37
CA ASP A 220 16.99 5.04 0.10
C ASP A 220 16.08 4.89 -1.11
N VAL A 221 15.02 4.06 -0.98
CA VAL A 221 14.05 3.78 -2.05
C VAL A 221 12.63 3.74 -1.47
N LEU A 222 11.69 4.35 -2.18
CA LEU A 222 10.27 4.38 -1.83
C LEU A 222 9.43 3.71 -2.93
N SER A 223 8.56 2.79 -2.55
CA SER A 223 7.40 2.39 -3.34
C SER A 223 6.26 3.39 -3.06
N PHE A 224 6.07 4.36 -3.96
CA PHE A 224 5.11 5.45 -3.78
C PHE A 224 3.72 5.00 -4.21
N GLY A 225 2.79 4.90 -3.23
CA GLY A 225 1.42 4.45 -3.44
C GLY A 225 0.48 5.56 -3.90
N ALA A 226 -0.30 5.28 -4.96
CA ALA A 226 -1.30 6.21 -5.45
C ALA A 226 -2.66 5.57 -5.75
N THR A 227 -2.71 4.28 -6.08
CA THR A 227 -3.94 3.57 -6.45
C THR A 227 -4.97 3.60 -5.33
N LYS A 228 -4.60 3.29 -4.10
CA LYS A 228 -5.51 3.26 -2.94
C LYS A 228 -6.10 4.63 -2.60
N ASN A 229 -5.47 5.72 -3.04
CA ASN A 229 -5.84 7.08 -2.69
C ASN A 229 -6.36 7.92 -3.87
N GLY A 230 -6.86 7.27 -4.92
CA GLY A 230 -7.59 7.92 -6.01
C GLY A 230 -7.01 7.78 -7.40
N CYS A 231 -5.93 7.02 -7.62
CA CYS A 231 -5.53 6.58 -8.96
C CYS A 231 -6.30 5.32 -9.38
N LEU A 232 -6.30 5.03 -10.68
CA LEU A 232 -6.90 3.82 -11.24
C LEU A 232 -5.97 2.62 -11.10
N ALA A 233 -4.72 2.77 -11.53
CA ALA A 233 -3.64 1.78 -11.44
C ALA A 233 -2.31 2.49 -11.71
N ALA A 234 -1.78 3.16 -10.70
CA ALA A 234 -0.52 3.91 -10.80
C ALA A 234 0.19 3.95 -9.45
N GLU A 235 1.44 3.55 -9.48
CA GLU A 235 2.40 3.57 -8.39
C GLU A 235 3.74 4.06 -8.96
N ALA A 236 4.72 4.35 -8.12
CA ALA A 236 6.06 4.67 -8.60
C ALA A 236 7.14 4.10 -7.69
N ILE A 237 8.26 3.69 -8.28
CA ILE A 237 9.50 3.43 -7.54
C ILE A 237 10.31 4.73 -7.57
N ILE A 238 10.68 5.25 -6.41
CA ILE A 238 11.42 6.50 -6.27
C ILE A 238 12.74 6.21 -5.59
N PHE A 239 13.84 6.47 -6.29
CA PHE A 239 15.20 6.32 -5.80
C PHE A 239 15.73 7.66 -5.29
N PHE A 240 16.01 7.74 -3.99
CA PHE A 240 16.72 8.85 -3.37
C PHE A 240 18.23 8.63 -3.41
N ASN A 241 18.66 7.37 -3.43
CA ASN A 241 20.02 6.95 -3.68
C ASN A 241 20.14 6.44 -5.13
N LYS A 242 20.78 7.25 -6.00
CA LYS A 242 20.88 6.95 -7.43
C LYS A 242 21.75 5.74 -7.74
N ASP A 243 22.69 5.38 -6.85
CA ASP A 243 23.57 4.24 -7.03
C ASP A 243 22.80 2.91 -7.03
N LEU A 244 21.57 2.92 -6.48
CA LEU A 244 20.69 1.74 -6.42
C LEU A 244 19.84 1.54 -7.68
N VAL A 245 19.85 2.47 -8.64
CA VAL A 245 19.04 2.36 -9.87
C VAL A 245 19.42 1.12 -10.68
N GLY A 246 20.73 0.85 -10.81
CA GLY A 246 21.27 -0.35 -11.46
C GLY A 246 20.56 -0.69 -12.78
N ASP A 247 20.15 -1.95 -12.91
CA ASP A 247 19.50 -2.52 -14.10
C ASP A 247 17.97 -2.44 -14.06
N ILE A 248 17.36 -1.56 -13.25
CA ILE A 248 15.90 -1.48 -13.05
C ILE A 248 15.10 -1.41 -14.35
N ALA A 249 15.59 -0.72 -15.37
CA ALA A 249 14.92 -0.62 -16.67
C ALA A 249 14.75 -1.97 -17.36
N PHE A 250 15.78 -2.84 -17.29
CA PHE A 250 15.70 -4.22 -17.80
C PHE A 250 14.77 -5.08 -16.95
N LEU A 251 14.84 -4.93 -15.63
CA LEU A 251 13.94 -5.63 -14.69
C LEU A 251 12.48 -5.24 -14.92
N MET A 252 12.17 -3.96 -15.10
CA MET A 252 10.83 -3.50 -15.46
C MET A 252 10.33 -4.07 -16.79
N LYS A 253 11.20 -4.12 -17.81
CA LYS A 253 10.85 -4.74 -19.10
C LYS A 253 10.55 -6.21 -18.94
N ARG A 254 11.41 -6.93 -18.22
CA ARG A 254 11.25 -8.37 -17.92
C ARG A 254 9.98 -8.66 -17.11
N ALA A 255 9.63 -7.79 -16.18
CA ALA A 255 8.44 -7.88 -15.33
C ALA A 255 7.14 -7.47 -16.05
N GLY A 256 7.21 -6.97 -17.29
CA GLY A 256 6.04 -6.45 -18.02
C GLY A 256 5.57 -5.06 -17.55
N HIS A 257 6.33 -4.38 -16.70
CA HIS A 257 6.00 -3.05 -16.16
C HIS A 257 6.58 -1.87 -16.97
N LEU A 258 7.41 -2.10 -17.98
CA LEU A 258 7.73 -1.09 -18.98
C LEU A 258 6.61 -1.06 -20.03
N LEU A 259 5.54 -0.38 -19.71
CA LEU A 259 4.31 -0.33 -20.51
C LEU A 259 4.54 0.48 -21.79
N SER A 260 4.02 0.00 -22.93
CA SER A 260 4.13 0.73 -24.20
C SER A 260 3.47 2.10 -24.15
N LYS A 261 2.34 2.22 -23.48
CA LYS A 261 1.59 3.47 -23.27
C LYS A 261 1.79 3.99 -21.84
N MET A 262 3.05 4.14 -21.40
CA MET A 262 3.39 4.59 -20.04
C MET A 262 2.76 5.94 -19.71
N ARG A 263 2.55 6.81 -20.73
CA ARG A 263 1.91 8.12 -20.54
C ARG A 263 0.60 8.07 -19.72
N PHE A 264 -0.16 6.96 -19.78
CA PHE A 264 -1.41 6.84 -19.01
C PHE A 264 -1.17 6.58 -17.51
N VAL A 265 -0.10 5.89 -17.17
CA VAL A 265 0.32 5.72 -15.76
C VAL A 265 0.90 7.03 -15.24
N SER A 266 1.78 7.64 -16.04
CA SER A 266 2.44 8.91 -15.70
C SER A 266 1.44 10.06 -15.54
N ALA A 267 0.39 10.14 -16.39
CA ALA A 267 -0.65 11.15 -16.27
C ALA A 267 -1.47 11.01 -14.99
N GLN A 268 -1.70 9.79 -14.52
CA GLN A 268 -2.38 9.57 -13.24
C GLN A 268 -1.53 10.09 -12.09
N LEU A 269 -0.24 9.75 -12.05
CA LEU A 269 0.69 10.21 -11.03
C LEU A 269 0.83 11.73 -11.04
N ASP A 270 0.94 12.31 -12.23
CA ASP A 270 1.02 13.77 -12.40
C ASP A 270 -0.20 14.48 -11.81
N ALA A 271 -1.41 14.06 -12.19
CA ALA A 271 -2.64 14.62 -11.66
C ALA A 271 -2.76 14.42 -10.15
N TYR A 272 -2.34 13.25 -9.66
CA TYR A 272 -2.41 12.87 -8.25
C TYR A 272 -1.56 13.77 -7.35
N ILE A 273 -0.31 14.06 -7.73
CA ILE A 273 0.59 14.92 -6.96
C ILE A 273 0.37 16.43 -7.21
N SER A 274 -0.43 16.79 -8.23
CA SER A 274 -0.71 18.18 -8.57
C SER A 274 -1.85 18.74 -7.71
N ASN A 275 -1.78 20.05 -7.39
CA ASN A 275 -2.83 20.79 -6.68
C ASN A 275 -3.32 20.11 -5.38
N ASP A 276 -2.43 19.44 -4.67
CA ASP A 276 -2.69 18.75 -3.40
C ASP A 276 -3.81 17.69 -3.44
N VAL A 277 -4.12 17.15 -4.63
CA VAL A 277 -5.17 16.12 -4.80
C VAL A 277 -4.94 14.95 -3.86
N TRP A 278 -3.72 14.42 -3.82
CA TRP A 278 -3.34 13.30 -2.97
C TRP A 278 -3.43 13.58 -1.46
N LEU A 279 -3.04 14.78 -1.03
CA LEU A 279 -3.14 15.19 0.38
C LEU A 279 -4.59 15.43 0.79
N ARG A 280 -5.39 16.07 -0.07
CA ARG A 280 -6.82 16.26 0.16
C ARG A 280 -7.55 14.92 0.29
N ASN A 281 -7.28 13.98 -0.59
CA ASN A 281 -7.87 12.65 -0.58
C ASN A 281 -7.50 11.88 0.70
N ALA A 282 -6.22 11.86 1.07
CA ALA A 282 -5.73 11.21 2.27
C ALA A 282 -6.28 11.85 3.56
N LYS A 283 -6.32 13.19 3.63
CA LYS A 283 -6.90 13.92 4.76
C LYS A 283 -8.37 13.57 4.97
N HIS A 284 -9.12 13.45 3.86
CA HIS A 284 -10.51 13.03 3.93
C HIS A 284 -10.65 11.59 4.41
N ALA A 285 -9.87 10.65 3.86
CA ALA A 285 -9.89 9.25 4.26
C ALA A 285 -9.55 9.07 5.75
N ASN A 286 -8.48 9.72 6.23
CA ASN A 286 -8.09 9.70 7.65
C ASN A 286 -9.19 10.27 8.56
N LYS A 287 -9.84 11.39 8.14
CA LYS A 287 -10.97 11.96 8.88
C LYS A 287 -12.13 10.97 8.99
N MET A 288 -12.45 10.24 7.93
CA MET A 288 -13.53 9.23 7.95
C MET A 288 -13.14 8.02 8.80
N GLY A 289 -11.88 7.57 8.74
CA GLY A 289 -11.35 6.53 9.62
C GLY A 289 -11.46 6.91 11.09
N LYS A 290 -11.02 8.12 11.43
CA LYS A 290 -11.16 8.64 12.80
C LYS A 290 -12.62 8.73 13.25
N LYS A 291 -13.52 9.28 12.41
CA LYS A 291 -14.95 9.35 12.72
C LYS A 291 -15.54 7.96 13.00
N LEU A 292 -15.15 6.96 12.21
CA LEU A 292 -15.58 5.58 12.37
C LEU A 292 -15.06 5.00 13.70
N SER A 293 -13.78 5.14 13.99
CA SER A 293 -13.15 4.67 15.23
C SER A 293 -13.78 5.33 16.47
N ASP A 294 -13.96 6.67 16.45
CA ASP A 294 -14.61 7.42 17.53
C ASP A 294 -16.09 7.00 17.73
N GLY A 295 -16.75 6.59 16.65
CA GLY A 295 -18.12 6.05 16.70
C GLY A 295 -18.17 4.66 17.32
N LEU A 296 -17.29 3.77 16.90
CA LEU A 296 -17.18 2.40 17.40
C LEU A 296 -16.82 2.36 18.89
N SER A 297 -15.92 3.23 19.34
CA SER A 297 -15.49 3.33 20.75
C SER A 297 -16.63 3.70 21.74
N LYS A 298 -17.79 4.13 21.25
CA LYS A 298 -18.96 4.42 22.08
C LYS A 298 -19.79 3.16 22.44
N HIS A 299 -19.47 2.04 21.81
CA HIS A 299 -20.12 0.76 22.07
C HIS A 299 -19.30 -0.03 23.08
N ASN A 300 -19.92 -0.40 24.20
CA ASN A 300 -19.23 -1.10 25.31
C ASN A 300 -18.75 -2.51 24.96
N ASP A 301 -19.29 -3.09 23.90
CA ASP A 301 -19.02 -4.44 23.42
C ASP A 301 -18.08 -4.47 22.20
N ILE A 302 -17.57 -3.29 21.78
CA ILE A 302 -16.60 -3.17 20.68
C ILE A 302 -15.30 -2.57 21.23
N GLU A 303 -14.18 -3.24 20.98
CA GLU A 303 -12.84 -2.80 21.37
C GLU A 303 -12.04 -2.37 20.13
N ILE A 304 -11.47 -1.17 20.14
CA ILE A 304 -10.49 -0.77 19.12
C ILE A 304 -9.20 -1.52 19.41
N ALA A 305 -8.78 -2.38 18.47
CA ALA A 305 -7.65 -3.30 18.66
C ALA A 305 -6.28 -2.60 18.56
N TYR A 306 -6.19 -1.61 17.65
CA TYR A 306 -4.97 -0.82 17.42
C TYR A 306 -5.32 0.67 17.32
N PRO A 307 -4.38 1.59 17.65
CA PRO A 307 -4.59 3.03 17.46
C PRO A 307 -4.96 3.35 16.00
N THR A 308 -5.99 4.19 15.81
CA THR A 308 -6.38 4.65 14.47
C THR A 308 -5.60 5.91 14.11
N GLU A 309 -4.43 5.74 13.50
CA GLU A 309 -3.53 6.84 13.14
C GLU A 309 -3.68 7.29 11.68
N ALA A 310 -4.36 6.50 10.84
CA ALA A 310 -4.63 6.80 9.45
C ALA A 310 -6.09 6.47 9.07
N ASN A 311 -6.31 5.84 7.91
CA ASN A 311 -7.64 5.53 7.38
C ASN A 311 -8.13 4.11 7.69
N GLU A 312 -7.32 3.29 8.37
CA GLU A 312 -7.64 1.92 8.74
C GLU A 312 -8.07 1.84 10.21
N VAL A 313 -9.15 1.11 10.46
CA VAL A 313 -9.71 0.90 11.80
C VAL A 313 -9.80 -0.60 12.05
N PHE A 314 -9.14 -1.06 13.10
CA PHE A 314 -9.19 -2.45 13.55
C PHE A 314 -10.00 -2.53 14.82
N ALA A 315 -11.09 -3.28 14.80
CA ALA A 315 -11.99 -3.40 15.93
C ALA A 315 -12.43 -4.84 16.18
N LYS A 316 -12.49 -5.24 17.45
CA LYS A 316 -13.03 -6.54 17.88
C LYS A 316 -14.52 -6.42 18.09
N PHE A 317 -15.28 -7.25 17.43
CA PHE A 317 -16.73 -7.29 17.51
C PHE A 317 -17.18 -8.62 18.13
N PRO A 318 -18.32 -8.64 18.87
CA PRO A 318 -19.01 -9.88 19.17
C PRO A 318 -19.38 -10.65 17.89
N ARG A 319 -19.26 -11.97 17.90
CA ARG A 319 -19.51 -12.82 16.74
C ARG A 319 -20.90 -12.61 16.13
N GLU A 320 -21.91 -12.52 16.98
CA GLU A 320 -23.29 -12.26 16.58
C GLU A 320 -23.45 -10.93 15.83
N LYS A 321 -22.69 -9.91 16.23
CA LYS A 321 -22.70 -8.59 15.57
C LYS A 321 -22.07 -8.65 14.20
N ILE A 322 -20.98 -9.42 14.04
CA ILE A 322 -20.36 -9.68 12.73
C ILE A 322 -21.35 -10.38 11.80
N GLU A 323 -22.02 -11.43 12.28
CA GLU A 323 -23.02 -12.18 11.52
C GLU A 323 -24.20 -11.30 11.11
N TYR A 324 -24.69 -10.46 12.03
CA TYR A 324 -25.74 -9.49 11.75
C TYR A 324 -25.31 -8.49 10.65
N LEU A 325 -24.15 -7.86 10.77
CA LEU A 325 -23.66 -6.89 9.79
C LEU A 325 -23.43 -7.53 8.41
N ASN A 326 -22.91 -8.76 8.37
CA ASN A 326 -22.82 -9.52 7.14
C ASN A 326 -24.20 -9.79 6.53
N SER A 327 -25.23 -10.09 7.34
CA SER A 327 -26.61 -10.27 6.88
C SER A 327 -27.21 -8.96 6.35
N GLU A 328 -26.77 -7.81 6.87
CA GLU A 328 -27.12 -6.48 6.39
C GLU A 328 -26.33 -6.09 5.11
N GLY A 329 -25.42 -6.95 4.65
CA GLY A 329 -24.69 -6.82 3.41
C GLY A 329 -23.32 -6.12 3.57
N TYR A 330 -22.89 -5.77 4.78
CA TYR A 330 -21.53 -5.31 5.03
C TYR A 330 -20.57 -6.48 4.94
N LYS A 331 -19.37 -6.22 4.43
CA LYS A 331 -18.31 -7.22 4.35
C LYS A 331 -17.40 -7.06 5.56
N MET A 332 -17.74 -7.75 6.64
CA MET A 332 -16.98 -7.74 7.89
C MET A 332 -15.96 -8.88 7.85
N ASN A 333 -14.82 -8.63 7.22
CA ASN A 333 -13.74 -9.61 7.19
C ASN A 333 -12.97 -9.54 8.51
N GLU A 334 -12.89 -10.66 9.21
CA GLU A 334 -11.93 -10.80 10.30
C GLU A 334 -10.53 -10.65 9.74
N ASP A 335 -9.69 -9.90 10.43
CA ASP A 335 -8.33 -9.62 9.99
C ASP A 335 -7.51 -10.91 10.04
N GLU A 336 -6.76 -11.15 8.97
CA GLU A 336 -5.85 -12.29 8.86
C GLU A 336 -4.63 -12.14 9.78
N LEU A 337 -4.36 -10.93 10.31
CA LEU A 337 -3.19 -10.62 11.11
C LEU A 337 -3.19 -11.32 12.48
N ASP A 338 -4.34 -11.35 13.17
CA ASP A 338 -4.49 -12.07 14.45
C ASP A 338 -5.79 -12.89 14.55
N GLY A 339 -6.65 -12.80 13.52
CA GLY A 339 -7.93 -13.52 13.45
C GLY A 339 -8.98 -13.06 14.48
N LYS A 340 -8.77 -11.92 15.14
CA LYS A 340 -9.60 -11.44 16.25
C LYS A 340 -10.22 -10.08 16.01
N ALA A 341 -9.69 -9.30 15.11
CA ALA A 341 -10.19 -7.98 14.77
C ALA A 341 -10.80 -7.96 13.36
N VAL A 342 -11.80 -7.12 13.16
CA VAL A 342 -12.32 -6.77 11.85
C VAL A 342 -11.59 -5.53 11.37
N ARG A 343 -11.01 -5.58 10.16
CA ARG A 343 -10.42 -4.43 9.51
C ARG A 343 -11.46 -3.66 8.72
N LEU A 344 -11.63 -2.38 9.02
CA LEU A 344 -12.48 -1.44 8.30
C LEU A 344 -11.60 -0.31 7.74
N VAL A 345 -11.73 -0.03 6.45
CA VAL A 345 -10.89 0.95 5.76
C VAL A 345 -11.75 2.06 5.16
N ALA A 346 -11.48 3.31 5.51
CA ALA A 346 -12.08 4.45 4.86
C ALA A 346 -11.26 4.84 3.63
N ALA A 347 -11.94 5.01 2.49
CA ALA A 347 -11.33 5.42 1.23
C ALA A 347 -11.45 6.94 1.02
N TRP A 348 -10.74 7.46 0.03
CA TRP A 348 -10.76 8.87 -0.36
C TRP A 348 -12.17 9.41 -0.69
N ASN A 349 -13.11 8.55 -1.09
CA ASN A 349 -14.48 8.89 -1.46
C ASN A 349 -15.53 8.43 -0.43
N THR A 350 -15.14 7.94 0.73
CA THR A 350 -16.06 7.56 1.81
C THR A 350 -16.81 8.79 2.30
N LYS A 351 -18.15 8.74 2.31
CA LYS A 351 -18.99 9.87 2.72
C LYS A 351 -19.25 9.82 4.24
N ASP A 352 -19.49 11.00 4.84
CA ASP A 352 -19.97 11.08 6.22
C ASP A 352 -21.21 10.21 6.46
N SER A 353 -22.16 10.22 5.48
CA SER A 353 -23.37 9.40 5.54
C SER A 353 -23.11 7.90 5.52
N ASP A 354 -22.01 7.44 4.88
CA ASP A 354 -21.65 6.02 4.85
C ASP A 354 -21.18 5.55 6.24
N VAL A 355 -20.40 6.39 6.94
CA VAL A 355 -19.97 6.13 8.30
C VAL A 355 -21.16 6.13 9.25
N ASP A 356 -22.04 7.14 9.14
CA ASP A 356 -23.24 7.25 9.98
C ASP A 356 -24.18 6.06 9.76
N GLU A 357 -24.37 5.60 8.52
CA GLU A 357 -25.17 4.43 8.19
C GLU A 357 -24.63 3.16 8.86
N LEU A 358 -23.31 2.91 8.78
CA LEU A 358 -22.69 1.75 9.43
C LEU A 358 -22.86 1.81 10.96
N LEU A 359 -22.54 2.97 11.57
CA LEU A 359 -22.66 3.15 13.02
C LEU A 359 -24.12 2.99 13.52
N ASN A 360 -25.10 3.50 12.77
CA ASN A 360 -26.51 3.33 13.09
C ASN A 360 -26.95 1.86 12.95
N THR A 361 -26.44 1.13 11.95
CA THR A 361 -26.72 -0.30 11.80
C THR A 361 -26.11 -1.09 12.96
N ILE A 362 -24.90 -0.76 13.40
CA ILE A 362 -24.26 -1.38 14.58
C ILE A 362 -25.07 -1.13 15.85
N LYS A 363 -25.64 0.06 16.01
CA LYS A 363 -26.43 0.45 17.19
C LYS A 363 -27.78 -0.24 17.26
N ALA A 364 -28.33 -0.63 16.11
CA ALA A 364 -29.65 -1.26 16.02
C ALA A 364 -29.68 -2.74 16.51
N ASN A 365 -28.52 -3.33 16.75
CA ASN A 365 -28.27 -4.66 17.26
C ASN A 365 -27.33 -4.57 18.49
#